data_ea677b680a7cd6efdd8f744506109e0e
#
_entry.id   ea677b680a7cd6efdd8f744506109e0e
#
_cell.length_a   1.000
_cell.length_b   1.000
_cell.length_c   1.000
_cell.angle_alpha   90.00
_cell.angle_beta   90.00
_cell.angle_gamma   90.00
#
_symmetry.space_group_name_H-M   'P 1'
#
loop_
_entity.id
_entity.type
_entity.pdbx_description
1 polymer ?
#
loop_
_entity_poly.entity_id
_entity_poly.type
_entity_poly.pdbx_seq_one_letter_code
_entity_poly.pdbx_strand_id
1 'polypeptide(L)'
;MKTIYLWVSGKGWTPFQYNELSELAAEFEARNIKLGDGCELGYGCKLGDRCELGYGCKLGDRCELGDGCELGDGCELDYGCELGYGCELGDGCNVPKSLFISASRHTVSYWGEDVIQIGCKRYTISEWQKHFRKIGEAEGYSPEQMEEYKGYIDLIATMHKTWKVEKVKDK
;
A
#
# COMPACT_ATOMS: atom_id res chain seq x y z
N MET A 1 -16.90 -1.75 17.72
CA MET A 1 -16.87 -3.01 16.97
C MET A 1 -16.03 -2.76 15.73
N LYS A 2 -14.98 -3.54 15.54
CA LYS A 2 -14.00 -3.44 14.45
C LYS A 2 -14.26 -4.57 13.44
N THR A 3 -13.80 -4.44 12.20
CA THR A 3 -13.97 -5.46 11.16
C THR A 3 -12.64 -5.83 10.55
N ILE A 4 -12.36 -7.12 10.44
CA ILE A 4 -11.27 -7.66 9.63
C ILE A 4 -11.86 -8.56 8.55
N TYR A 5 -11.28 -8.55 7.36
CA TYR A 5 -11.64 -9.46 6.29
C TYR A 5 -10.58 -10.56 6.18
N LEU A 6 -10.99 -11.79 6.37
CA LEU A 6 -10.13 -12.96 6.24
C LEU A 6 -10.59 -13.82 5.07
N TRP A 7 -9.64 -14.42 4.36
CA TRP A 7 -9.97 -15.35 3.29
C TRP A 7 -10.55 -16.66 3.85
N VAL A 8 -11.76 -17.01 3.39
CA VAL A 8 -12.41 -18.27 3.73
C VAL A 8 -12.55 -19.11 2.45
N SER A 9 -12.01 -20.32 2.47
CA SER A 9 -12.08 -21.23 1.31
C SER A 9 -13.54 -21.48 0.90
N GLY A 10 -13.82 -21.29 -0.38
CA GLY A 10 -15.16 -21.43 -0.95
C GLY A 10 -16.10 -20.22 -0.76
N LYS A 11 -15.72 -19.23 0.05
CA LYS A 11 -16.53 -17.99 0.28
C LYS A 11 -15.80 -16.71 -0.13
N GLY A 12 -14.47 -16.74 -0.26
CA GLY A 12 -13.66 -15.56 -0.52
C GLY A 12 -13.44 -14.69 0.74
N TRP A 13 -13.20 -13.40 0.55
CA TRP A 13 -13.01 -12.44 1.64
C TRP A 13 -14.28 -12.30 2.46
N THR A 14 -14.19 -12.72 3.72
CA THR A 14 -15.33 -12.78 4.66
C THR A 14 -15.09 -11.83 5.82
N PRO A 15 -16.03 -10.95 6.18
CA PRO A 15 -15.89 -10.03 7.31
C PRO A 15 -16.08 -10.78 8.64
N PHE A 16 -15.17 -10.49 9.58
CA PHE A 16 -15.26 -10.91 10.98
C PHE A 16 -15.31 -9.67 11.85
N GLN A 17 -16.32 -9.62 12.73
CA GLN A 17 -16.50 -8.54 13.69
C GLN A 17 -15.79 -8.87 14.99
N TYR A 18 -15.12 -7.87 15.60
CA TYR A 18 -14.41 -8.04 16.86
C TYR A 18 -14.34 -6.71 17.64
N ASN A 19 -14.12 -6.78 18.94
CA ASN A 19 -13.74 -5.63 19.75
C ASN A 19 -12.23 -5.68 20.03
N GLU A 20 -11.73 -6.87 20.41
CA GLU A 20 -10.32 -7.15 20.65
C GLU A 20 -9.86 -8.26 19.70
N LEU A 21 -8.66 -8.15 19.14
CA LEU A 21 -8.13 -9.16 18.19
C LEU A 21 -8.05 -10.56 18.78
N SER A 22 -7.90 -10.68 20.10
CA SER A 22 -7.92 -11.96 20.81
C SER A 22 -9.20 -12.75 20.64
N GLU A 23 -10.33 -12.09 20.35
CA GLU A 23 -11.62 -12.75 20.09
C GLU A 23 -11.58 -13.58 18.79
N LEU A 24 -10.65 -13.26 17.90
CA LEU A 24 -10.44 -13.95 16.62
C LEU A 24 -9.34 -15.02 16.68
N ALA A 25 -8.86 -15.38 17.88
CA ALA A 25 -7.74 -16.30 18.05
C ALA A 25 -7.92 -17.62 17.27
N ALA A 26 -9.11 -18.22 17.33
CA ALA A 26 -9.41 -19.47 16.60
C ALA A 26 -9.37 -19.28 15.07
N GLU A 27 -9.83 -18.12 14.57
CA GLU A 27 -9.80 -17.80 13.14
C GLU A 27 -8.36 -17.54 12.66
N PHE A 28 -7.55 -16.95 13.51
CA PHE A 28 -6.14 -16.70 13.22
C PHE A 28 -5.32 -17.99 13.27
N GLU A 29 -5.55 -18.84 14.29
CA GLU A 29 -4.90 -20.16 14.39
C GLU A 29 -5.22 -21.04 13.17
N ALA A 30 -6.47 -21.10 12.77
CA ALA A 30 -6.90 -21.85 11.58
C ALA A 30 -6.22 -21.39 10.27
N ARG A 31 -5.69 -20.15 10.24
CA ARG A 31 -4.99 -19.53 9.10
C ARG A 31 -3.51 -19.32 9.33
N ASN A 32 -2.96 -19.85 10.43
CA ASN A 32 -1.56 -19.64 10.84
C ASN A 32 -1.16 -18.16 10.96
N ILE A 33 -2.09 -17.32 11.43
CA ILE A 33 -1.85 -15.90 11.72
C ILE A 33 -1.51 -15.75 13.19
N LYS A 34 -0.36 -15.11 13.50
CA LYS A 34 0.08 -14.85 14.87
C LYS A 34 -0.51 -13.53 15.39
N LEU A 35 -0.98 -13.54 16.63
CA LEU A 35 -1.59 -12.38 17.31
C LEU A 35 -0.62 -11.71 18.30
N GLY A 36 -0.88 -10.45 18.60
CA GLY A 36 -0.13 -9.63 19.54
C GLY A 36 1.09 -8.96 18.91
N ASP A 37 2.07 -8.67 19.74
CA ASP A 37 3.33 -8.13 19.26
C ASP A 37 3.97 -9.10 18.25
N GLY A 38 4.43 -8.56 17.12
CA GLY A 38 4.97 -9.37 16.03
C GLY A 38 3.93 -10.16 15.25
N CYS A 39 2.66 -9.75 15.26
CA CYS A 39 1.66 -10.43 14.45
C CYS A 39 1.98 -10.35 12.95
N GLU A 40 1.72 -11.43 12.22
CA GLU A 40 1.95 -11.50 10.79
C GLU A 40 0.60 -11.65 10.07
N LEU A 41 0.24 -10.63 9.28
CA LEU A 41 -0.92 -10.66 8.40
C LEU A 41 -0.47 -10.99 6.99
N GLY A 42 -1.08 -12.01 6.40
CA GLY A 42 -0.73 -12.46 5.06
C GLY A 42 -1.17 -11.50 3.96
N TYR A 43 -0.95 -11.91 2.73
CA TYR A 43 -1.30 -11.17 1.53
C TYR A 43 -2.74 -10.68 1.51
N GLY A 44 -2.95 -9.39 1.19
CA GLY A 44 -4.24 -8.80 0.89
C GLY A 44 -5.22 -8.74 2.07
N CYS A 45 -4.76 -8.83 3.31
CA CYS A 45 -5.63 -8.64 4.47
C CYS A 45 -6.21 -7.23 4.50
N LYS A 46 -7.48 -7.12 4.87
CA LYS A 46 -8.15 -5.83 5.05
C LYS A 46 -8.52 -5.64 6.52
N LEU A 47 -7.96 -4.59 7.12
CA LEU A 47 -8.36 -4.14 8.45
C LEU A 47 -9.37 -3.01 8.29
N GLY A 48 -10.44 -3.06 9.08
CA GLY A 48 -11.41 -1.95 9.15
C GLY A 48 -10.82 -0.72 9.83
N ASP A 49 -11.65 0.31 9.99
CA ASP A 49 -11.26 1.57 10.60
C ASP A 49 -10.87 1.40 12.08
N ARG A 50 -9.92 2.23 12.55
CA ARG A 50 -9.49 2.34 13.95
C ARG A 50 -8.99 1.02 14.55
N CYS A 51 -8.34 0.20 13.76
CA CYS A 51 -7.66 -0.98 14.24
C CYS A 51 -6.31 -0.60 14.85
N GLU A 52 -5.93 -1.29 15.92
CA GLU A 52 -4.65 -1.11 16.60
C GLU A 52 -3.81 -2.38 16.37
N LEU A 53 -2.58 -2.22 15.91
CA LEU A 53 -1.59 -3.26 15.76
C LEU A 53 -0.47 -3.05 16.80
N GLY A 54 -0.04 -4.13 17.45
CA GLY A 54 1.04 -4.08 18.43
C GLY A 54 2.43 -3.82 17.82
N TYR A 55 3.45 -3.89 18.65
CA TYR A 55 4.86 -3.73 18.27
C TYR A 55 5.28 -4.78 17.23
N GLY A 56 6.05 -4.35 16.21
CA GLY A 56 6.73 -5.25 15.28
C GLY A 56 5.82 -6.12 14.41
N CYS A 57 4.57 -5.71 14.21
CA CYS A 57 3.65 -6.44 13.32
C CYS A 57 4.11 -6.38 11.86
N LYS A 58 3.87 -7.47 11.12
CA LYS A 58 4.18 -7.55 9.69
C LYS A 58 2.90 -7.67 8.88
N LEU A 59 2.72 -6.77 7.92
CA LEU A 59 1.63 -6.79 6.97
C LEU A 59 2.18 -7.19 5.61
N GLY A 60 1.73 -8.34 5.13
CA GLY A 60 2.12 -8.82 3.81
C GLY A 60 1.61 -7.93 2.67
N ASP A 61 2.04 -8.24 1.45
CA ASP A 61 1.69 -7.45 0.26
C ASP A 61 0.20 -7.14 0.16
N ARG A 62 -0.12 -5.91 -0.27
CA ARG A 62 -1.46 -5.43 -0.59
C ARG A 62 -2.47 -5.52 0.57
N CYS A 63 -2.00 -5.40 1.80
CA CYS A 63 -2.91 -5.19 2.92
C CYS A 63 -3.53 -3.80 2.84
N GLU A 64 -4.79 -3.68 3.23
CA GLU A 64 -5.52 -2.42 3.29
C GLU A 64 -5.90 -2.14 4.74
N LEU A 65 -5.53 -0.96 5.25
CA LEU A 65 -5.93 -0.48 6.56
C LEU A 65 -6.97 0.63 6.38
N GLY A 66 -8.06 0.52 7.11
CA GLY A 66 -9.09 1.56 7.15
C GLY A 66 -8.61 2.85 7.84
N ASP A 67 -9.49 3.85 7.92
CA ASP A 67 -9.17 5.15 8.49
C ASP A 67 -8.86 5.08 9.98
N GLY A 68 -7.87 5.87 10.42
CA GLY A 68 -7.54 6.03 11.84
C GLY A 68 -6.96 4.78 12.50
N CYS A 69 -6.32 3.89 11.74
CA CYS A 69 -5.61 2.76 12.32
C CYS A 69 -4.30 3.22 12.98
N GLU A 70 -3.93 2.57 14.08
CA GLU A 70 -2.69 2.82 14.81
C GLU A 70 -1.78 1.59 14.71
N LEU A 71 -0.53 1.80 14.28
CA LEU A 71 0.50 0.77 14.21
C LEU A 71 1.56 1.05 15.26
N GLY A 72 1.84 0.07 16.11
CA GLY A 72 2.92 0.14 17.10
C GLY A 72 4.31 0.27 16.46
N ASP A 73 5.33 0.53 17.29
CA ASP A 73 6.70 0.73 16.84
C ASP A 73 7.23 -0.49 16.07
N GLY A 74 8.08 -0.24 15.09
CA GLY A 74 8.79 -1.28 14.35
C GLY A 74 7.93 -2.16 13.44
N CYS A 75 6.69 -1.75 13.13
CA CYS A 75 5.86 -2.49 12.18
C CYS A 75 6.46 -2.46 10.77
N GLU A 76 6.32 -3.57 10.06
CA GLU A 76 6.76 -3.73 8.67
C GLU A 76 5.54 -3.88 7.76
N LEU A 77 5.43 -3.02 6.77
CA LEU A 77 4.41 -3.11 5.72
C LEU A 77 5.09 -3.51 4.42
N ASP A 78 4.59 -4.56 3.79
CA ASP A 78 5.09 -5.01 2.51
C ASP A 78 4.49 -4.24 1.33
N TYR A 79 4.86 -4.64 0.12
CA TYR A 79 4.52 -3.95 -1.12
C TYR A 79 3.01 -3.78 -1.32
N GLY A 80 2.63 -2.55 -1.70
CA GLY A 80 1.25 -2.24 -2.09
C GLY A 80 0.26 -2.17 -0.93
N CYS A 81 0.73 -2.11 0.32
CA CYS A 81 -0.15 -1.80 1.45
C CYS A 81 -0.73 -0.40 1.32
N GLU A 82 -2.02 -0.27 1.58
CA GLU A 82 -2.76 0.98 1.55
C GLU A 82 -3.18 1.36 2.98
N LEU A 83 -2.92 2.61 3.35
CA LEU A 83 -3.29 3.18 4.65
C LEU A 83 -4.45 4.16 4.45
N GLY A 84 -5.51 4.01 5.22
CA GLY A 84 -6.61 4.95 5.26
C GLY A 84 -6.21 6.32 5.83
N TYR A 85 -7.12 7.29 5.75
CA TYR A 85 -6.88 8.63 6.26
C TYR A 85 -6.65 8.63 7.78
N GLY A 86 -5.64 9.38 8.23
CA GLY A 86 -5.37 9.56 9.65
C GLY A 86 -4.81 8.33 10.36
N CYS A 87 -4.23 7.36 9.62
CA CYS A 87 -3.46 6.29 10.23
C CYS A 87 -2.20 6.84 10.89
N GLU A 88 -1.91 6.35 12.10
CA GLU A 88 -0.72 6.70 12.87
C GLU A 88 0.28 5.53 12.85
N LEU A 89 1.55 5.86 12.70
CA LEU A 89 2.65 4.90 12.65
C LEU A 89 3.59 5.16 13.81
N GLY A 90 3.89 4.13 14.57
CA GLY A 90 4.89 4.17 15.64
C GLY A 90 6.31 4.37 15.10
N ASP A 91 7.25 4.57 16.02
CA ASP A 91 8.65 4.80 15.69
C ASP A 91 9.29 3.58 15.00
N GLY A 92 10.12 3.83 13.99
CA GLY A 92 10.85 2.76 13.30
C GLY A 92 10.00 1.86 12.40
N CYS A 93 8.74 2.21 12.11
CA CYS A 93 7.93 1.49 11.14
C CYS A 93 8.57 1.52 9.75
N ASN A 94 8.67 0.35 9.11
CA ASN A 94 9.12 0.23 7.73
C ASN A 94 7.92 0.21 6.80
N VAL A 95 7.61 1.35 6.21
CA VAL A 95 6.54 1.51 5.24
C VAL A 95 7.14 1.65 3.85
N PRO A 96 6.69 0.89 2.85
CA PRO A 96 7.09 1.12 1.49
C PRO A 96 6.78 2.57 1.10
N LYS A 97 7.80 3.30 0.70
CA LYS A 97 7.62 4.68 0.25
C LYS A 97 6.74 4.66 -0.99
N SER A 98 5.50 5.07 -0.85
CA SER A 98 4.49 5.07 -1.91
C SER A 98 4.01 6.49 -2.19
N LEU A 99 3.47 6.70 -3.38
CA LEU A 99 2.83 7.93 -3.77
C LEU A 99 1.57 7.62 -4.57
N PHE A 100 0.45 8.20 -4.12
CA PHE A 100 -0.83 8.12 -4.82
C PHE A 100 -1.29 9.52 -5.18
N ILE A 101 -1.55 9.76 -6.45
CA ILE A 101 -1.97 11.06 -6.97
C ILE A 101 -3.34 10.90 -7.64
N SER A 102 -4.33 11.62 -7.13
CA SER A 102 -5.60 11.79 -7.83
C SER A 102 -5.42 12.83 -8.92
N ALA A 103 -5.28 12.36 -10.16
CA ALA A 103 -5.06 13.22 -11.31
C ALA A 103 -6.37 13.45 -12.10
N SER A 104 -6.34 14.29 -13.12
CA SER A 104 -7.52 14.76 -13.85
C SER A 104 -8.34 13.65 -14.52
N ARG A 105 -7.74 12.53 -14.89
CA ARG A 105 -8.41 11.42 -15.59
C ARG A 105 -8.23 10.07 -14.93
N HIS A 106 -7.00 9.73 -14.53
CA HIS A 106 -6.66 8.46 -13.90
C HIS A 106 -5.72 8.68 -12.73
N THR A 107 -5.86 7.89 -11.68
CA THR A 107 -4.91 7.89 -10.57
C THR A 107 -3.53 7.46 -11.04
N VAL A 108 -2.51 8.06 -10.45
CA VAL A 108 -1.11 7.66 -10.57
C VAL A 108 -0.69 7.01 -9.28
N SER A 109 -0.20 5.79 -9.34
CA SER A 109 0.23 5.02 -8.18
C SER A 109 1.69 4.59 -8.34
N TYR A 110 2.46 4.80 -7.29
CA TYR A 110 3.85 4.39 -7.18
C TYR A 110 4.11 3.82 -5.79
N TRP A 111 4.70 2.65 -5.69
CA TRP A 111 4.90 1.90 -4.43
C TRP A 111 6.36 1.72 -4.03
N GLY A 112 7.24 2.61 -4.44
CA GLY A 112 8.67 2.57 -4.06
C GLY A 112 9.55 1.66 -4.93
N GLU A 113 8.98 0.95 -5.91
CA GLU A 113 9.69 0.16 -6.91
C GLU A 113 9.89 0.95 -8.21
N ASP A 114 10.67 0.42 -9.15
CA ASP A 114 10.86 1.05 -10.48
C ASP A 114 9.65 0.86 -11.40
N VAL A 115 8.44 1.05 -10.88
CA VAL A 115 7.19 0.87 -11.63
C VAL A 115 6.18 1.94 -11.24
N ILE A 116 5.58 2.58 -12.24
CA ILE A 116 4.45 3.50 -12.09
C ILE A 116 3.22 2.86 -12.73
N GLN A 117 2.09 2.95 -12.06
CA GLN A 117 0.79 2.62 -12.63
C GLN A 117 -0.02 3.90 -12.84
N ILE A 118 -0.53 4.09 -14.07
CA ILE A 118 -1.46 5.17 -14.42
C ILE A 118 -2.73 4.52 -14.96
N GLY A 119 -3.82 4.61 -14.21
CA GLY A 119 -5.03 3.85 -14.50
C GLY A 119 -4.75 2.35 -14.55
N CYS A 120 -5.05 1.71 -15.68
CA CYS A 120 -4.77 0.28 -15.89
C CYS A 120 -3.39 -0.01 -16.50
N LYS A 121 -2.61 1.00 -16.86
CA LYS A 121 -1.28 0.83 -17.49
C LYS A 121 -0.19 0.81 -16.44
N ARG A 122 0.68 -0.19 -16.51
CA ARG A 122 1.78 -0.41 -15.58
C ARG A 122 3.08 -0.60 -16.35
N TYR A 123 4.02 0.34 -16.18
CA TYR A 123 5.33 0.33 -16.83
C TYR A 123 6.42 0.81 -15.86
N THR A 124 7.68 0.52 -16.19
CA THR A 124 8.82 1.08 -15.47
C THR A 124 8.88 2.60 -15.60
N ILE A 125 9.55 3.27 -14.67
CA ILE A 125 9.77 4.73 -14.74
C ILE A 125 10.41 5.11 -16.06
N SER A 126 11.43 4.35 -16.50
CA SER A 126 12.13 4.61 -17.76
C SER A 126 11.26 4.43 -19.00
N GLU A 127 10.38 3.43 -19.01
CA GLU A 127 9.43 3.22 -20.10
C GLU A 127 8.39 4.33 -20.17
N TRP A 128 7.86 4.76 -19.00
CA TRP A 128 6.98 5.91 -18.94
C TRP A 128 7.64 7.17 -19.47
N GLN A 129 8.85 7.51 -19.00
CA GLN A 129 9.59 8.69 -19.47
C GLN A 129 9.83 8.67 -20.99
N LYS A 130 10.08 7.49 -21.55
CA LYS A 130 10.35 7.34 -22.98
C LYS A 130 9.07 7.36 -23.83
N HIS A 131 7.97 6.82 -23.33
CA HIS A 131 6.81 6.50 -24.17
C HIS A 131 5.51 7.21 -23.74
N PHE A 132 5.51 8.06 -22.71
CA PHE A 132 4.29 8.68 -22.17
C PHE A 132 3.44 9.39 -23.24
N ARG A 133 4.06 10.10 -24.19
CA ARG A 133 3.32 10.78 -25.28
C ARG A 133 2.59 9.79 -26.17
N LYS A 134 3.27 8.77 -26.63
CA LYS A 134 2.67 7.73 -27.49
C LYS A 134 1.53 6.99 -26.76
N ILE A 135 1.71 6.72 -25.47
CA ILE A 135 0.70 6.06 -24.63
C ILE A 135 -0.49 7.02 -24.43
N GLY A 136 -0.24 8.28 -24.09
CA GLY A 136 -1.28 9.28 -23.88
C GLY A 136 -2.11 9.54 -25.14
N GLU A 137 -1.46 9.67 -26.30
CA GLU A 137 -2.14 9.81 -27.60
C GLU A 137 -3.04 8.60 -27.90
N ALA A 138 -2.55 7.38 -27.69
CA ALA A 138 -3.31 6.16 -27.91
C ALA A 138 -4.51 6.03 -26.95
N GLU A 139 -4.42 6.56 -25.75
CA GLU A 139 -5.49 6.58 -24.72
C GLU A 139 -6.38 7.83 -24.84
N GLY A 140 -6.15 8.70 -25.82
CA GLY A 140 -6.97 9.90 -26.08
C GLY A 140 -6.82 10.99 -25.01
N TYR A 141 -5.61 11.19 -24.48
CA TYR A 141 -5.32 12.30 -23.57
C TYR A 141 -5.19 13.61 -24.32
N SER A 142 -5.67 14.70 -23.71
CA SER A 142 -5.42 16.04 -24.25
C SER A 142 -3.93 16.44 -24.06
N PRO A 143 -3.44 17.44 -24.81
CA PRO A 143 -2.09 17.96 -24.60
C PRO A 143 -1.84 18.40 -23.15
N GLU A 144 -2.83 19.04 -22.51
CA GLU A 144 -2.76 19.51 -21.11
C GLU A 144 -2.63 18.32 -20.16
N GLN A 145 -3.44 17.27 -20.37
CA GLN A 145 -3.34 16.04 -19.59
C GLN A 145 -1.99 15.36 -19.77
N MET A 146 -1.44 15.31 -20.98
CA MET A 146 -0.12 14.74 -21.21
C MET A 146 0.98 15.49 -20.46
N GLU A 147 0.93 16.81 -20.38
CA GLU A 147 1.89 17.60 -19.59
C GLU A 147 1.69 17.41 -18.09
N GLU A 148 0.44 17.31 -17.61
CA GLU A 148 0.11 16.97 -16.23
C GLU A 148 0.75 15.63 -15.83
N TYR A 149 0.48 14.56 -16.57
CA TYR A 149 1.01 13.22 -16.26
C TYR A 149 2.52 13.12 -16.42
N LYS A 150 3.10 13.87 -17.35
CA LYS A 150 4.56 14.00 -17.47
C LYS A 150 5.16 14.56 -16.17
N GLY A 151 4.53 15.59 -15.60
CA GLY A 151 4.95 16.17 -14.32
C GLY A 151 4.97 15.14 -13.20
N TYR A 152 3.96 14.28 -13.11
CA TYR A 152 3.91 13.21 -12.10
C TYR A 152 4.97 12.13 -12.32
N ILE A 153 5.19 11.72 -13.57
CA ILE A 153 6.23 10.74 -13.93
C ILE A 153 7.62 11.29 -13.55
N ASP A 154 7.91 12.54 -13.85
CA ASP A 154 9.20 13.18 -13.54
C ASP A 154 9.40 13.37 -12.04
N LEU A 155 8.33 13.74 -11.30
CA LEU A 155 8.34 13.80 -9.85
C LEU A 155 8.70 12.45 -9.23
N ILE A 156 8.00 11.40 -9.63
CA ILE A 156 8.22 10.03 -9.14
C ILE A 156 9.64 9.57 -9.48
N ALA A 157 10.13 9.84 -10.69
CA ALA A 157 11.48 9.48 -11.10
C ALA A 157 12.55 10.16 -10.21
N THR A 158 12.31 11.40 -9.80
CA THR A 158 13.20 12.15 -8.90
C THR A 158 13.16 11.55 -7.49
N MET A 159 11.96 11.31 -6.96
CA MET A 159 11.78 10.71 -5.63
C MET A 159 12.39 9.32 -5.54
N HIS A 160 12.17 8.49 -6.57
CA HIS A 160 12.73 7.13 -6.63
C HIS A 160 14.26 7.12 -6.51
N LYS A 161 14.95 8.04 -7.19
CA LYS A 161 16.41 8.19 -7.08
C LYS A 161 16.84 8.56 -5.66
N THR A 162 16.15 9.51 -5.05
CA THR A 162 16.44 9.96 -3.68
C THR A 162 16.24 8.83 -2.67
N TRP A 163 15.15 8.10 -2.77
CA TRP A 163 14.84 7.00 -1.86
C TRP A 163 15.79 5.80 -1.97
N LYS A 164 16.32 5.53 -3.18
CA LYS A 164 17.38 4.50 -3.36
C LYS A 164 18.69 4.87 -2.69
N VAL A 165 19.05 6.16 -2.66
CA VAL A 165 20.28 6.63 -2.03
C VAL A 165 20.24 6.48 -0.51
N GLU A 166 19.08 6.67 0.11
CA GLU A 166 18.90 6.48 1.57
C GLU A 166 19.14 5.00 1.97
N LYS A 167 18.56 4.04 1.24
CA LYS A 167 18.74 2.59 1.52
C LYS A 167 20.19 2.10 1.43
N VAL A 168 21.10 2.83 0.79
CA VAL A 168 22.53 2.45 0.67
C VAL A 168 23.35 2.98 1.84
N LYS A 169 22.83 3.96 2.62
CA LYS A 169 23.55 4.56 3.76
C LYS A 169 23.32 3.79 5.07
N ASP A 170 22.29 2.95 5.13
CA ASP A 170 21.91 2.20 6.35
C ASP A 170 22.39 0.74 6.35
N LYS A 171 23.49 0.44 5.60
CA LYS A 171 24.16 -0.88 5.58
C LYS A 171 25.58 -0.79 6.08
#